data_623766e83e28346134c3086be33e69d1
#
_entry.id   623766e83e28346134c3086be33e69d1
#
_cell.length_a   1.000
_cell.length_b   1.000
_cell.length_c   1.000
_cell.angle_alpha   90.00
_cell.angle_beta   90.00
_cell.angle_gamma   90.00
#
_symmetry.space_group_name_H-M   'P 1'
#
loop_
_entity.id
_entity.type
_entity.pdbx_description
1 polymer ?
#
loop_
_entity_poly.entity_id
_entity_poly.type
_entity_poly.pdbx_seq_one_letter_code
_entity_poly.pdbx_strand_id
1 'polypeptide(L)'
;MPRPPPGDAQPDIVTVHVPIAVRRRSGRKTVTSPDGSLVMAAASHRANSTLVKAIARAFRWRGLIESGRYCSIQEIAAAEKINASYVGRILRLTLLAPDIVEGILNGQSGSLEVSLDGLMAGCDLHWDKHRQTVWS
;
A
#
# COMPACT_ATOMS: atom_id res chain seq x y z
N MET A 1 58.03 20.05 -7.30
CA MET A 1 57.14 18.94 -7.60
C MET A 1 55.85 19.19 -6.86
N PRO A 2 54.82 19.58 -7.55
CA PRO A 2 53.50 19.66 -6.91
C PRO A 2 52.99 18.25 -6.58
N ARG A 3 52.53 18.09 -5.34
CA ARG A 3 51.92 16.86 -4.83
C ARG A 3 50.64 16.56 -5.60
N PRO A 4 50.41 15.35 -6.14
CA PRO A 4 49.13 15.03 -6.74
C PRO A 4 48.03 15.13 -5.71
N PRO A 5 46.83 15.57 -6.09
CA PRO A 5 45.69 15.62 -5.18
C PRO A 5 45.36 14.22 -4.67
N PRO A 6 44.85 14.10 -3.42
CA PRO A 6 44.39 12.81 -2.93
C PRO A 6 43.27 12.29 -3.85
N GLY A 7 43.47 11.07 -4.36
CA GLY A 7 42.51 10.45 -5.25
C GLY A 7 41.15 10.38 -4.57
N ASP A 8 40.16 10.90 -5.24
CA ASP A 8 38.77 10.69 -4.88
C ASP A 8 38.52 9.18 -4.80
N ALA A 9 38.39 8.69 -3.57
CA ALA A 9 37.88 7.33 -3.31
C ALA A 9 36.42 7.34 -3.76
N GLN A 10 36.23 7.02 -5.04
CA GLN A 10 34.90 6.75 -5.55
C GLN A 10 34.35 5.55 -4.75
N PRO A 11 33.14 5.66 -4.18
CA PRO A 11 32.51 4.54 -3.57
C PRO A 11 32.42 3.42 -4.62
N ASP A 12 32.79 2.23 -4.21
CA ASP A 12 32.82 1.02 -5.05
C ASP A 12 31.37 0.69 -5.45
N ILE A 13 30.90 1.37 -6.51
CA ILE A 13 29.54 1.18 -7.01
C ILE A 13 29.55 -0.07 -7.89
N VAL A 14 29.06 -1.18 -7.34
CA VAL A 14 28.81 -2.39 -8.09
C VAL A 14 27.51 -2.24 -8.86
N THR A 15 27.61 -1.98 -10.16
CA THR A 15 26.45 -1.92 -11.04
C THR A 15 26.13 -3.33 -11.53
N VAL A 16 25.02 -3.90 -11.04
CA VAL A 16 24.51 -5.19 -11.53
C VAL A 16 23.51 -4.92 -12.66
N HIS A 17 23.84 -5.36 -13.85
CA HIS A 17 22.94 -5.29 -15.01
C HIS A 17 22.03 -6.52 -15.02
N VAL A 18 20.77 -6.36 -14.66
CA VAL A 18 19.77 -7.41 -14.75
C VAL A 18 18.93 -7.17 -16.03
N PRO A 19 19.01 -8.02 -17.06
CA PRO A 19 18.19 -7.87 -18.25
C PRO A 19 16.72 -8.19 -17.90
N ILE A 20 15.87 -7.17 -17.90
CA ILE A 20 14.43 -7.31 -17.67
C ILE A 20 13.71 -7.06 -18.99
N ALA A 21 13.01 -8.08 -19.49
CA ALA A 21 12.13 -7.92 -20.65
C ALA A 21 10.71 -7.53 -20.19
N VAL A 22 10.28 -6.34 -20.57
CA VAL A 22 8.91 -5.87 -20.31
C VAL A 22 8.06 -6.05 -21.55
N ARG A 23 7.14 -7.00 -21.53
CA ARG A 23 6.19 -7.23 -22.60
C ARG A 23 4.84 -6.61 -22.23
N ARG A 24 4.37 -5.66 -23.04
CA ARG A 24 2.99 -5.14 -22.93
C ARG A 24 2.03 -6.06 -23.67
N ARG A 25 1.11 -6.67 -22.96
CA ARG A 25 -0.01 -7.39 -23.54
C ARG A 25 -1.29 -6.80 -22.97
N SER A 26 -2.11 -6.22 -23.84
CA SER A 26 -3.45 -5.75 -23.47
C SER A 26 -3.51 -4.82 -22.22
N GLY A 27 -2.66 -3.79 -22.18
CA GLY A 27 -2.65 -2.79 -21.10
C GLY A 27 -2.09 -3.26 -19.75
N ARG A 28 -1.74 -4.53 -19.59
CA ARG A 28 -1.09 -5.06 -18.38
C ARG A 28 0.41 -5.21 -18.59
N LYS A 29 1.19 -4.64 -17.69
CA LYS A 29 2.63 -4.86 -17.63
C LYS A 29 2.89 -6.20 -16.94
N THR A 30 3.48 -7.15 -17.62
CA THR A 30 3.92 -8.41 -17.04
C THR A 30 5.43 -8.39 -16.95
N VAL A 31 5.97 -8.51 -15.76
CA VAL A 31 7.41 -8.62 -15.53
C VAL A 31 7.76 -10.10 -15.51
N THR A 32 8.60 -10.52 -16.45
CA THR A 32 9.06 -11.91 -16.56
C THR A 32 10.51 -11.97 -16.06
N SER A 33 10.81 -12.93 -15.20
CA SER A 33 12.18 -13.19 -14.76
C SER A 33 13.05 -13.69 -15.94
N PRO A 34 14.39 -13.52 -15.90
CA PRO A 34 15.29 -13.99 -16.95
C PRO A 34 15.21 -15.50 -17.24
N ASP A 35 14.72 -16.29 -16.28
CA ASP A 35 14.50 -17.74 -16.42
C ASP A 35 13.18 -18.13 -17.11
N GLY A 36 12.40 -17.15 -17.57
CA GLY A 36 11.11 -17.37 -18.23
C GLY A 36 9.96 -17.69 -17.29
N SER A 37 10.18 -17.72 -15.97
CA SER A 37 9.11 -17.91 -15.00
C SER A 37 8.25 -16.66 -14.89
N LEU A 38 6.93 -16.83 -15.02
CA LEU A 38 5.97 -15.78 -14.74
C LEU A 38 5.99 -15.52 -13.22
N VAL A 39 6.39 -14.32 -12.83
CA VAL A 39 6.31 -13.92 -11.43
C VAL A 39 4.83 -13.77 -11.07
N MET A 40 4.21 -14.87 -10.63
CA MET A 40 2.82 -14.89 -10.14
C MET A 40 2.58 -14.00 -8.92
N ALA A 41 3.66 -13.48 -8.33
CA ALA A 41 3.61 -12.51 -7.23
C ALA A 41 2.92 -11.18 -7.60
N ALA A 42 2.69 -10.90 -8.88
CA ALA A 42 2.12 -9.63 -9.31
C ALA A 42 0.62 -9.47 -8.98
N ALA A 43 -0.14 -10.56 -8.86
CA ALA A 43 -1.57 -10.49 -8.58
C ALA A 43 -1.86 -10.29 -7.08
N SER A 44 -1.19 -11.04 -6.21
CA SER A 44 -1.27 -10.85 -4.76
C SER A 44 -0.69 -9.49 -4.33
N HIS A 45 0.39 -9.05 -4.98
CA HIS A 45 0.99 -7.75 -4.69
C HIS A 45 0.10 -6.56 -5.10
N ARG A 46 -0.79 -6.72 -6.09
CA ARG A 46 -1.72 -5.66 -6.50
C ARG A 46 -2.90 -5.52 -5.54
N ALA A 47 -3.46 -6.62 -5.08
CA ALA A 47 -4.53 -6.60 -4.09
C ALA A 47 -4.04 -5.95 -2.79
N ASN A 48 -2.84 -6.34 -2.33
CA ASN A 48 -2.19 -5.74 -1.18
C ASN A 48 -1.89 -4.26 -1.39
N SER A 49 -1.46 -3.84 -2.59
CA SER A 49 -1.17 -2.43 -2.86
C SER A 49 -2.41 -1.54 -2.77
N THR A 50 -3.58 -2.04 -3.13
CA THR A 50 -4.84 -1.29 -3.02
C THR A 50 -5.24 -1.11 -1.56
N LEU A 51 -5.15 -2.17 -0.75
CA LEU A 51 -5.41 -2.12 0.69
C LEU A 51 -4.41 -1.21 1.41
N VAL A 52 -3.12 -1.34 1.14
CA VAL A 52 -2.08 -0.49 1.71
C VAL A 52 -2.32 0.98 1.38
N LYS A 53 -2.68 1.30 0.14
CA LYS A 53 -3.01 2.68 -0.26
C LYS A 53 -4.27 3.20 0.44
N ALA A 54 -5.29 2.36 0.62
CA ALA A 54 -6.50 2.73 1.33
C ALA A 54 -6.23 3.01 2.81
N ILE A 55 -5.46 2.15 3.48
CA ILE A 55 -5.04 2.33 4.88
C ILE A 55 -4.19 3.60 5.03
N ALA A 56 -3.18 3.79 4.20
CA ALA A 56 -2.33 4.99 4.24
C ALA A 56 -3.16 6.27 4.06
N ARG A 57 -4.15 6.24 3.16
CA ARG A 57 -5.07 7.34 2.93
C ARG A 57 -5.97 7.60 4.14
N ALA A 58 -6.47 6.54 4.78
CA ALA A 58 -7.27 6.63 5.99
C ALA A 58 -6.53 7.33 7.13
N PHE A 59 -5.31 6.89 7.44
CA PHE A 59 -4.48 7.50 8.48
C PHE A 59 -4.06 8.93 8.15
N ARG A 60 -3.76 9.22 6.88
CA ARG A 60 -3.48 10.59 6.43
C ARG A 60 -4.67 11.51 6.68
N TRP A 61 -5.87 11.12 6.27
CA TRP A 61 -7.07 11.93 6.45
C TRP A 61 -7.43 12.10 7.92
N ARG A 62 -7.27 11.04 8.71
CA ARG A 62 -7.42 11.13 10.16
C ARG A 62 -6.49 12.18 10.76
N GLY A 63 -5.20 12.14 10.41
CA GLY A 63 -4.23 13.13 10.86
C GLY A 63 -4.58 14.57 10.45
N LEU A 64 -5.17 14.76 9.26
CA LEU A 64 -5.63 16.08 8.80
C LEU A 64 -6.83 16.60 9.60
N ILE A 65 -7.72 15.73 10.06
CA ILE A 65 -8.83 16.08 10.95
C ILE A 65 -8.31 16.39 12.36
N GLU A 66 -7.46 15.52 12.90
CA GLU A 66 -6.88 15.67 14.24
C GLU A 66 -6.02 16.93 14.37
N SER A 67 -5.33 17.32 13.30
CA SER A 67 -4.56 18.59 13.26
C SER A 67 -5.42 19.84 13.05
N GLY A 68 -6.74 19.68 12.86
CA GLY A 68 -7.66 20.79 12.62
C GLY A 68 -7.54 21.42 11.25
N ARG A 69 -6.80 20.80 10.31
CA ARG A 69 -6.66 21.29 8.94
C ARG A 69 -7.95 21.17 8.13
N TYR A 70 -8.75 20.15 8.43
CA TYR A 70 -10.11 19.96 7.95
C TYR A 70 -11.03 19.69 9.14
N CYS A 71 -12.17 20.35 9.17
CA CYS A 71 -13.13 20.21 10.26
C CYS A 71 -14.19 19.14 9.97
N SER A 72 -14.29 18.66 8.74
CA SER A 72 -15.32 17.71 8.34
C SER A 72 -14.89 16.78 7.19
N ILE A 73 -15.59 15.67 7.10
CA ILE A 73 -15.44 14.70 5.99
C ILE A 73 -15.78 15.37 4.64
N GLN A 74 -16.74 16.28 4.64
CA GLN A 74 -17.16 17.01 3.45
C GLN A 74 -16.05 17.91 2.90
N GLU A 75 -15.28 18.54 3.79
CA GLU A 75 -14.15 19.37 3.37
C GLU A 75 -13.04 18.53 2.73
N ILE A 76 -12.73 17.36 3.28
CA ILE A 76 -11.79 16.42 2.68
C ILE A 76 -12.29 15.96 1.31
N ALA A 77 -13.57 15.59 1.23
CA ALA A 77 -14.18 15.14 0.00
C ALA A 77 -14.14 16.21 -1.11
N ALA A 78 -14.38 17.46 -0.75
CA ALA A 78 -14.30 18.60 -1.67
C ALA A 78 -12.86 18.86 -2.11
N ALA A 79 -11.89 18.82 -1.19
CA ALA A 79 -10.47 19.04 -1.47
C ALA A 79 -9.87 17.95 -2.39
N GLU A 80 -10.22 16.69 -2.15
CA GLU A 80 -9.74 15.55 -2.93
C GLU A 80 -10.62 15.26 -4.16
N LYS A 81 -11.73 15.98 -4.35
CA LYS A 81 -12.72 15.81 -5.44
C LYS A 81 -13.31 14.40 -5.50
N ILE A 82 -13.68 13.88 -4.36
CA ILE A 82 -14.26 12.53 -4.20
C ILE A 82 -15.56 12.59 -3.39
N ASN A 83 -16.28 11.46 -3.36
CA ASN A 83 -17.55 11.37 -2.62
C ASN A 83 -17.29 11.29 -1.10
N ALA A 84 -18.05 12.06 -0.31
CA ALA A 84 -17.94 12.07 1.15
C ALA A 84 -18.25 10.71 1.79
N SER A 85 -19.17 9.93 1.21
CA SER A 85 -19.45 8.56 1.67
C SER A 85 -18.24 7.64 1.50
N TYR A 86 -17.46 7.82 0.45
CA TYR A 86 -16.22 7.08 0.24
C TYR A 86 -15.16 7.47 1.29
N VAL A 87 -15.01 8.78 1.56
CA VAL A 87 -14.10 9.25 2.63
C VAL A 87 -14.47 8.64 3.97
N GLY A 88 -15.76 8.63 4.33
CA GLY A 88 -16.24 8.04 5.58
C GLY A 88 -15.95 6.54 5.68
N ARG A 89 -16.13 5.79 4.59
CA ARG A 89 -15.80 4.35 4.55
C ARG A 89 -14.30 4.10 4.70
N ILE A 90 -13.47 4.86 4.03
CA ILE A 90 -12.01 4.75 4.16
C ILE A 90 -11.55 5.10 5.57
N LEU A 91 -12.08 6.15 6.18
CA LEU A 91 -11.74 6.53 7.56
C LEU A 91 -12.03 5.42 8.58
N ARG A 92 -13.03 4.57 8.34
CA ARG A 92 -13.31 3.41 9.19
C ARG A 92 -12.15 2.42 9.25
N LEU A 93 -11.28 2.37 8.24
CA LEU A 93 -10.10 1.51 8.25
C LEU A 93 -9.11 1.88 9.36
N THR A 94 -9.18 3.09 9.90
CA THR A 94 -8.38 3.49 11.08
C THR A 94 -8.82 2.82 12.37
N LEU A 95 -10.01 2.20 12.39
CA LEU A 95 -10.58 1.47 13.51
C LEU A 95 -10.22 -0.02 13.50
N LEU A 96 -9.55 -0.50 12.44
CA LEU A 96 -9.09 -1.88 12.36
C LEU A 96 -8.12 -2.21 13.50
N ALA A 97 -8.15 -3.47 13.93
CA ALA A 97 -7.19 -3.95 14.92
C ALA A 97 -5.76 -3.79 14.39
N PRO A 98 -4.79 -3.35 15.23
CA PRO A 98 -3.42 -3.09 14.79
C PRO A 98 -2.72 -4.30 14.14
N ASP A 99 -2.97 -5.50 14.65
CA ASP A 99 -2.43 -6.75 14.10
C ASP A 99 -2.92 -7.02 12.67
N ILE A 100 -4.17 -6.65 12.35
CA ILE A 100 -4.70 -6.75 10.98
C ILE A 100 -4.01 -5.74 10.06
N VAL A 101 -3.83 -4.51 10.52
CA VAL A 101 -3.12 -3.47 9.75
C VAL A 101 -1.68 -3.89 9.48
N GLU A 102 -0.97 -4.40 10.48
CA GLU A 102 0.39 -4.92 10.34
C GLU A 102 0.44 -6.10 9.38
N GLY A 103 -0.48 -7.04 9.47
CA GLY A 103 -0.58 -8.17 8.56
C GLY A 103 -0.75 -7.74 7.10
N ILE A 104 -1.58 -6.73 6.84
CA ILE A 104 -1.78 -6.16 5.51
C ILE A 104 -0.51 -5.46 5.01
N LEU A 105 0.15 -4.66 5.86
CA LEU A 105 1.39 -3.95 5.50
C LEU A 105 2.56 -4.90 5.24
N ASN A 106 2.65 -6.00 5.99
CA ASN A 106 3.67 -7.03 5.84
C ASN A 106 3.39 -8.01 4.68
N GLY A 107 2.29 -7.82 3.94
CA GLY A 107 1.94 -8.68 2.81
C GLY A 107 1.43 -10.07 3.21
N GLN A 108 1.11 -10.30 4.48
CA GLN A 108 0.58 -11.57 4.97
C GLN A 108 -0.88 -11.83 4.55
N SER A 109 -1.53 -10.82 3.98
CA SER A 109 -2.88 -10.92 3.41
C SER A 109 -2.98 -11.76 2.13
N GLY A 110 -1.87 -12.38 1.70
CA GLY A 110 -1.83 -13.20 0.48
C GLY A 110 -2.60 -14.52 0.56
N SER A 111 -2.97 -14.99 1.75
CA SER A 111 -3.81 -16.16 1.97
C SER A 111 -5.26 -15.82 2.31
N LEU A 112 -5.56 -14.55 2.49
CA LEU A 112 -6.88 -14.05 2.81
C LEU A 112 -7.38 -13.23 1.62
N GLU A 113 -8.50 -13.62 1.05
CA GLU A 113 -9.26 -12.78 0.12
C GLU A 113 -9.88 -11.58 0.86
N VAL A 114 -9.04 -10.82 1.57
CA VAL A 114 -9.46 -9.60 2.25
C VAL A 114 -9.68 -8.55 1.19
N SER A 115 -10.92 -8.43 0.73
CA SER A 115 -11.31 -7.36 -0.17
C SER A 115 -11.48 -6.06 0.63
N LEU A 116 -11.15 -4.94 -0.01
CA LEU A 116 -11.38 -3.62 0.57
C LEU A 116 -12.86 -3.42 0.96
N ASP A 117 -13.78 -3.92 0.14
CA ASP A 117 -15.22 -3.85 0.39
C ASP A 117 -15.63 -4.67 1.61
N GLY A 118 -15.05 -5.85 1.81
CA GLY A 118 -15.28 -6.69 2.99
C GLY A 118 -14.80 -6.00 4.27
N LEU A 119 -13.64 -5.40 4.26
CA LEU A 119 -13.13 -4.63 5.40
C LEU A 119 -13.99 -3.39 5.71
N MET A 120 -14.47 -2.70 4.67
CA MET A 120 -15.34 -1.54 4.86
C MET A 120 -16.74 -1.91 5.36
N ALA A 121 -17.26 -3.09 5.00
CA ALA A 121 -18.55 -3.58 5.45
C ALA A 121 -18.49 -4.16 6.87
N GLY A 122 -17.36 -4.78 7.23
CA GLY A 122 -17.18 -5.51 8.48
C GLY A 122 -16.51 -4.73 9.61
N CYS A 123 -16.30 -3.42 9.48
CA CYS A 123 -15.76 -2.58 10.56
C CYS A 123 -16.76 -2.44 11.72
N ASP A 124 -16.83 -3.47 12.56
CA ASP A 124 -17.47 -3.39 13.87
C ASP A 124 -16.56 -2.65 14.86
N LEU A 125 -17.10 -2.15 15.94
CA LEU A 125 -16.34 -1.47 17.01
C LEU A 125 -15.49 -2.46 17.85
N HIS A 126 -15.71 -3.75 17.70
CA HIS A 126 -15.02 -4.80 18.46
C HIS A 126 -13.93 -5.47 17.63
N TRP A 127 -12.68 -5.33 18.05
CA TRP A 127 -11.51 -5.91 17.40
C TRP A 127 -11.54 -7.44 17.31
N ASP A 128 -12.18 -8.12 18.29
CA ASP A 128 -12.31 -9.58 18.27
C ASP A 128 -13.15 -10.07 17.08
N LYS A 129 -14.18 -9.32 16.73
CA LYS A 129 -14.99 -9.61 15.54
C LYS A 129 -14.22 -9.36 14.25
N HIS A 130 -13.36 -8.33 14.22
CA HIS A 130 -12.48 -8.10 13.08
C HIS A 130 -11.55 -9.29 12.84
N ARG A 131 -10.94 -9.82 13.90
CA ARG A 131 -10.06 -10.99 13.82
C ARG A 131 -10.80 -12.22 13.29
N GLN A 132 -12.01 -12.47 13.77
CA GLN A 132 -12.83 -13.59 13.29
C GLN A 132 -13.16 -13.47 11.81
N THR A 133 -13.47 -12.26 11.32
CA THR A 133 -13.81 -12.03 9.91
C THR A 133 -12.58 -12.12 8.99
N VAL A 134 -11.42 -11.70 9.46
CA VAL A 134 -10.19 -11.61 8.65
C VAL A 134 -9.40 -12.92 8.70
N TRP A 135 -9.40 -13.65 9.84
CA TRP A 135 -8.60 -14.87 10.05
C TRP A 135 -9.43 -16.17 9.96
N SER A 136 -10.70 -16.08 9.65
CA SER A 136 -11.59 -17.20 9.42
C SER A 136 -11.51 -17.61 7.96
#